data_e6af50539bee1c3437f4cadb494a7f36
#
_entry.id   e6af50539bee1c3437f4cadb494a7f36
#
_cell.length_a   1.000
_cell.length_b   1.000
_cell.length_c   1.000
_cell.angle_alpha   90.00
_cell.angle_beta   90.00
_cell.angle_gamma   90.00
#
_symmetry.space_group_name_H-M   'P 1'
#
loop_
_entity.id
_entity.type
_entity.pdbx_description
1 polymer ?
#
loop_
_entity_poly.entity_id
_entity_poly.type
_entity_poly.pdbx_seq_one_letter_code
_entity_poly.pdbx_strand_id
1 'polypeptide(L)'
;MEVLAIVNARRCNECSHAIQAWASGALLASLLLLAGCASKPAKSEAMQQTEFRVPVTVAKATAKSVPVQVEVIGNVEAYSNVSVRTQIAGEIERAYFTQGQDVKKGQLLFTLDRRPFQAALDQLEATLAHDQAQLANARAQAERNEKLFHEGIISKDQYDTFRTTAQAQEATVRADGATIENAKINLSYCSIYSPLDGRTGSYQVYPGNIAKVNDTVLVVINQVRPIFVTFAVPEQYLADVKEYQARGPLTVEARIPNNPRPPSSGRLTFIDNTVDSTTGTIKMRATFTNIDNRLWPGQFVNVIMRLTVQSNATVVPSQSVQTGPVGKYLFVVEPDAKGTLKGNLRPVVVGATVEGETVIEKGVSPGETVVTDGQLLLAPGSKVEIKKGS
;
A
#
# COMPACT_ATOMS: atom_id res chain seq x y z
N MET A 1 -14.98 -43.29 -11.74
CA MET A 1 -13.79 -44.15 -11.72
C MET A 1 -13.11 -43.85 -10.41
N GLU A 2 -13.52 -44.54 -9.32
CA GLU A 2 -12.94 -45.82 -8.91
C GLU A 2 -11.43 -45.69 -8.74
N VAL A 3 -10.78 -46.05 -7.69
CA VAL A 3 -10.89 -47.15 -6.73
C VAL A 3 -9.66 -46.99 -5.84
N LEU A 4 -9.55 -47.24 -4.71
CA LEU A 4 -9.49 -48.33 -3.70
C LEU A 4 -8.63 -47.81 -2.54
N ALA A 5 -9.06 -47.90 -1.40
CA ALA A 5 -9.30 -48.98 -0.40
C ALA A 5 -8.14 -49.05 0.59
N ILE A 6 -8.45 -48.91 1.88
CA ILE A 6 -8.74 -49.96 2.88
C ILE A 6 -7.49 -50.74 3.31
N VAL A 7 -7.50 -51.02 4.62
CA VAL A 7 -6.70 -52.04 5.36
C VAL A 7 -5.57 -51.40 6.19
N ASN A 8 -5.53 -51.38 7.53
CA ASN A 8 -5.89 -52.47 8.46
C ASN A 8 -6.06 -51.91 9.88
N ALA A 9 -7.19 -52.28 10.48
CA ALA A 9 -7.35 -52.44 11.90
C ALA A 9 -6.96 -53.86 12.26
N ARG A 10 -6.33 -54.10 13.38
CA ARG A 10 -6.58 -55.20 14.30
C ARG A 10 -5.42 -55.50 15.24
N ARG A 11 -5.86 -55.69 16.48
CA ARG A 11 -5.36 -56.62 17.54
C ARG A 11 -4.23 -56.04 18.40
N CYS A 12 -4.28 -56.06 19.72
CA CYS A 12 -4.82 -57.14 20.57
C CYS A 12 -5.34 -56.56 21.88
N ASN A 13 -6.52 -57.03 22.20
CA ASN A 13 -7.08 -57.20 23.52
C ASN A 13 -6.50 -58.45 24.13
N GLU A 14 -6.52 -58.63 25.45
CA GLU A 14 -6.21 -59.79 26.28
C GLU A 14 -4.83 -59.83 26.92
N CYS A 15 -4.82 -59.49 28.19
CA CYS A 15 -4.52 -60.48 29.23
C CYS A 15 -5.01 -59.97 30.59
N SER A 16 -6.17 -60.40 30.95
CA SER A 16 -6.72 -60.43 32.28
C SER A 16 -6.33 -61.79 32.91
N HIS A 17 -6.17 -61.79 34.22
CA HIS A 17 -6.22 -62.95 35.11
C HIS A 17 -4.96 -63.71 35.48
N ALA A 18 -4.89 -63.86 36.73
CA ALA A 18 -4.22 -64.80 37.61
C ALA A 18 -3.05 -64.21 38.35
N ILE A 19 -2.94 -64.19 39.65
CA ILE A 19 -3.40 -65.19 40.62
C ILE A 19 -3.36 -64.56 42.01
N GLN A 20 -4.45 -64.76 42.73
CA GLN A 20 -4.51 -64.73 44.18
C GLN A 20 -3.70 -65.87 44.79
N ALA A 21 -3.39 -65.67 46.02
CA ALA A 21 -2.95 -66.64 47.02
C ALA A 21 -1.42 -66.67 47.24
N TRP A 22 -1.04 -66.18 48.40
CA TRP A 22 -0.66 -67.07 49.48
C TRP A 22 -0.64 -66.28 50.79
N ALA A 23 -1.55 -66.74 51.62
CA ALA A 23 -1.78 -66.30 52.99
C ALA A 23 -0.75 -66.95 53.97
N SER A 24 -0.70 -66.27 55.05
CA SER A 24 -0.43 -66.82 56.42
C SER A 24 0.96 -67.42 56.72
N GLY A 25 1.53 -66.88 57.69
CA GLY A 25 2.50 -67.59 58.60
C GLY A 25 3.60 -66.67 59.16
N ALA A 26 3.49 -66.19 60.24
CA ALA A 26 4.04 -66.46 61.53
C ALA A 26 4.04 -65.28 62.44
N LEU A 27 3.21 -65.42 63.39
CA LEU A 27 3.15 -64.71 64.68
C LEU A 27 4.23 -65.33 65.64
N LEU A 28 4.76 -64.54 66.53
CA LEU A 28 5.49 -64.86 67.73
C LEU A 28 7.00 -64.80 67.71
N ALA A 29 7.43 -64.06 68.66
CA ALA A 29 8.66 -63.92 69.42
C ALA A 29 9.45 -62.68 69.07
N SER A 30 9.70 -61.68 69.89
CA SER A 30 10.06 -61.76 71.29
C SER A 30 9.97 -60.39 71.93
N LEU A 31 9.31 -60.35 73.03
CA LEU A 31 9.33 -59.33 74.09
C LEU A 31 10.73 -59.35 74.77
N LEU A 32 11.18 -58.22 75.31
CA LEU A 32 12.29 -57.94 76.17
C LEU A 32 13.58 -57.42 75.52
N LEU A 33 13.72 -56.09 75.63
CA LEU A 33 14.82 -55.50 76.43
C LEU A 33 14.57 -53.99 76.56
N LEU A 34 14.05 -53.64 77.74
CA LEU A 34 14.11 -52.28 78.31
C LEU A 34 15.54 -52.09 78.83
N ALA A 35 16.23 -51.07 78.31
CA ALA A 35 17.30 -50.41 79.09
C ALA A 35 17.50 -49.01 78.53
N GLY A 36 17.33 -48.04 79.34
CA GLY A 36 17.33 -46.63 79.15
C GLY A 36 18.62 -46.01 78.67
N CYS A 37 18.42 -44.86 78.01
CA CYS A 37 19.38 -43.78 78.04
C CYS A 37 18.62 -42.47 78.02
N ALA A 38 18.61 -41.80 79.13
CA ALA A 38 18.24 -40.42 79.28
C ALA A 38 19.22 -39.56 78.46
N SER A 39 18.78 -38.97 77.38
CA SER A 39 19.48 -37.91 76.68
C SER A 39 18.73 -36.62 76.83
N LYS A 40 19.44 -35.58 77.24
CA LYS A 40 19.07 -34.20 77.48
C LYS A 40 18.20 -33.64 76.38
N PRO A 41 17.25 -32.68 76.66
CA PRO A 41 16.58 -31.99 75.67
C PRO A 41 17.52 -31.14 74.81
N ALA A 42 17.70 -31.51 73.53
CA ALA A 42 18.40 -30.70 72.58
C ALA A 42 17.55 -29.44 72.41
N LYS A 43 18.22 -28.34 72.73
CA LYS A 43 17.71 -26.99 72.39
C LYS A 43 17.32 -26.96 70.88
N SER A 44 16.04 -26.82 70.64
CA SER A 44 15.55 -26.54 69.29
C SER A 44 16.18 -25.21 68.84
N GLU A 45 17.26 -25.32 68.06
CA GLU A 45 17.72 -24.18 67.27
C GLU A 45 16.59 -23.88 66.33
N ALA A 46 15.93 -22.74 66.57
CA ALA A 46 14.98 -22.15 65.65
C ALA A 46 15.70 -22.08 64.29
N MET A 47 15.29 -22.96 63.35
CA MET A 47 15.65 -22.80 61.95
C MET A 47 15.26 -21.34 61.59
N GLN A 48 16.26 -20.49 61.51
CA GLN A 48 16.09 -19.21 60.83
C GLN A 48 15.57 -19.56 59.43
N GLN A 49 14.26 -19.33 59.22
CA GLN A 49 13.65 -19.30 57.89
C GLN A 49 14.45 -18.24 57.12
N THR A 50 15.43 -18.67 56.36
CA THR A 50 16.06 -17.82 55.35
C THR A 50 14.94 -17.35 54.42
N GLU A 51 14.52 -16.10 54.65
CA GLU A 51 13.48 -15.49 53.79
C GLU A 51 13.98 -15.54 52.36
N PHE A 52 13.42 -16.46 51.59
CA PHE A 52 13.76 -16.58 50.16
C PHE A 52 13.31 -15.29 49.44
N ARG A 53 14.30 -14.51 49.01
CA ARG A 53 14.06 -13.30 48.19
C ARG A 53 14.38 -13.64 46.77
N VAL A 54 13.41 -13.40 45.89
CA VAL A 54 13.56 -13.64 44.45
C VAL A 54 14.39 -12.50 43.83
N PRO A 55 15.52 -12.79 43.22
CA PRO A 55 16.33 -11.75 42.55
C PRO A 55 15.67 -11.33 41.26
N VAL A 56 15.38 -10.04 41.12
CA VAL A 56 14.68 -9.47 39.92
C VAL A 56 15.41 -8.26 39.35
N THR A 57 15.35 -8.09 38.05
CA THR A 57 15.70 -6.82 37.40
C THR A 57 14.45 -5.95 37.24
N VAL A 58 14.61 -4.67 37.44
CA VAL A 58 13.47 -3.74 37.40
C VAL A 58 13.73 -2.54 36.49
N ALA A 59 12.66 -1.95 36.00
CA ALA A 59 12.68 -0.67 35.30
C ALA A 59 11.56 0.24 35.84
N LYS A 60 11.70 1.54 35.67
CA LYS A 60 10.63 2.48 36.01
C LYS A 60 9.68 2.68 34.83
N ALA A 61 8.40 2.66 35.10
CA ALA A 61 7.39 3.14 34.17
C ALA A 61 7.59 4.64 33.94
N THR A 62 7.72 5.06 32.72
CA THR A 62 7.96 6.47 32.35
C THR A 62 6.82 7.01 31.53
N ALA A 63 6.56 8.34 31.65
CA ALA A 63 5.64 9.03 30.77
C ALA A 63 6.40 9.52 29.53
N LYS A 64 6.01 9.05 28.35
CA LYS A 64 6.61 9.45 27.08
C LYS A 64 5.53 9.81 26.06
N SER A 65 5.92 10.61 25.08
CA SER A 65 5.08 10.83 23.88
C SER A 65 5.30 9.68 22.90
N VAL A 66 4.28 8.87 22.68
CA VAL A 66 4.34 7.69 21.81
C VAL A 66 3.53 7.93 20.55
N PRO A 67 4.09 7.76 19.36
CA PRO A 67 3.34 7.85 18.11
C PRO A 67 2.36 6.67 18.00
N VAL A 68 1.08 6.98 17.74
CA VAL A 68 0.09 6.00 17.33
C VAL A 68 0.21 5.86 15.82
N GLN A 69 0.65 4.70 15.37
CA GLN A 69 0.96 4.47 13.96
C GLN A 69 0.46 3.10 13.50
N VAL A 70 0.19 3.02 12.20
CA VAL A 70 -0.16 1.76 11.52
C VAL A 70 0.97 1.42 10.58
N GLU A 71 1.52 0.20 10.73
CA GLU A 71 2.59 -0.32 9.89
C GLU A 71 2.03 -1.41 8.97
N VAL A 72 2.22 -1.23 7.67
CA VAL A 72 1.73 -2.15 6.63
C VAL A 72 2.73 -2.21 5.47
N ILE A 73 2.57 -3.20 4.60
CA ILE A 73 3.32 -3.28 3.35
C ILE A 73 2.53 -2.54 2.27
N GLY A 74 3.22 -1.70 1.50
CA GLY A 74 2.66 -1.00 0.35
C GLY A 74 3.39 -1.34 -0.95
N ASN A 75 2.72 -1.07 -2.06
CA ASN A 75 3.27 -1.15 -3.41
C ASN A 75 3.37 0.25 -4.01
N VAL A 76 4.50 0.55 -4.61
CA VAL A 76 4.74 1.82 -5.29
C VAL A 76 4.09 1.77 -6.67
N GLU A 77 3.28 2.77 -7.01
CA GLU A 77 2.60 2.89 -8.29
C GLU A 77 2.93 4.23 -8.95
N ALA A 78 3.03 4.23 -10.29
CA ALA A 78 3.17 5.48 -11.02
C ALA A 78 1.97 6.40 -10.75
N TYR A 79 2.20 7.71 -10.65
CA TYR A 79 1.12 8.69 -10.53
C TYR A 79 0.14 8.63 -11.71
N SER A 80 0.70 8.47 -12.91
CA SER A 80 -0.04 8.24 -14.15
C SER A 80 0.77 7.31 -15.04
N ASN A 81 0.10 6.42 -15.74
CA ASN A 81 0.68 5.50 -16.71
C ASN A 81 -0.05 5.71 -18.04
N VAL A 82 0.70 5.94 -19.11
CA VAL A 82 0.15 6.09 -20.46
C VAL A 82 0.88 5.20 -21.44
N SER A 83 0.11 4.35 -22.10
CA SER A 83 0.58 3.58 -23.25
C SER A 83 0.41 4.44 -24.52
N VAL A 84 1.49 4.98 -25.03
CA VAL A 84 1.51 5.79 -26.26
C VAL A 84 1.25 4.88 -27.45
N ARG A 85 0.22 5.22 -28.22
CA ARG A 85 -0.21 4.49 -29.44
C ARG A 85 -0.28 5.43 -30.60
N THR A 86 -0.23 4.89 -31.82
CA THR A 86 -0.48 5.67 -33.03
C THR A 86 -1.97 5.75 -33.33
N GLN A 87 -2.45 6.90 -33.84
CA GLN A 87 -3.81 7.13 -34.29
C GLN A 87 -4.03 6.85 -35.77
N ILE A 88 -2.92 6.70 -36.52
CA ILE A 88 -2.90 6.36 -37.96
C ILE A 88 -1.94 5.20 -38.19
N ALA A 89 -2.18 4.41 -39.23
CA ALA A 89 -1.24 3.37 -39.64
C ALA A 89 -0.10 3.98 -40.45
N GLY A 90 1.13 3.54 -40.21
CA GLY A 90 2.30 4.00 -40.96
C GLY A 90 3.59 3.35 -40.47
N GLU A 91 4.64 3.47 -41.26
CA GLU A 91 5.98 3.04 -40.88
C GLU A 91 6.57 4.05 -39.88
N ILE A 92 7.19 3.56 -38.81
CA ILE A 92 7.91 4.38 -37.86
C ILE A 92 9.26 4.80 -38.49
N GLU A 93 9.39 6.06 -38.82
CA GLU A 93 10.59 6.59 -39.43
C GLU A 93 11.72 6.73 -38.40
N ARG A 94 11.43 7.35 -37.25
CA ARG A 94 12.43 7.65 -36.21
C ARG A 94 11.84 7.75 -34.81
N ALA A 95 12.67 7.38 -33.82
CA ALA A 95 12.43 7.69 -32.40
C ALA A 95 13.42 8.80 -31.96
N TYR A 96 12.92 9.76 -31.14
CA TYR A 96 13.65 10.96 -30.72
C TYR A 96 14.01 10.95 -29.24
N PHE A 97 13.95 9.81 -28.59
CA PHE A 97 14.34 9.63 -27.20
C PHE A 97 15.13 8.34 -27.04
N THR A 98 15.82 8.18 -25.90
CA THR A 98 16.43 6.92 -25.49
C THR A 98 15.53 6.20 -24.50
N GLN A 99 15.54 4.86 -24.53
CA GLN A 99 14.78 4.04 -23.59
C GLN A 99 15.20 4.37 -22.14
N GLY A 100 14.21 4.54 -21.25
CA GLY A 100 14.46 4.93 -19.88
C GLY A 100 14.74 6.41 -19.64
N GLN A 101 14.62 7.26 -20.67
CA GLN A 101 14.81 8.70 -20.56
C GLN A 101 13.59 9.38 -19.91
N ASP A 102 13.84 10.44 -19.14
CA ASP A 102 12.78 11.36 -18.69
C ASP A 102 12.38 12.27 -19.86
N VAL A 103 11.07 12.34 -20.14
CA VAL A 103 10.48 13.16 -21.20
C VAL A 103 9.48 14.15 -20.62
N LYS A 104 9.28 15.26 -21.33
CA LYS A 104 8.29 16.29 -20.97
C LYS A 104 7.04 16.17 -21.82
N LYS A 105 5.90 16.60 -21.27
CA LYS A 105 4.67 16.75 -22.02
C LYS A 105 4.91 17.61 -23.27
N GLY A 106 4.43 17.15 -24.43
CA GLY A 106 4.65 17.82 -25.71
C GLY A 106 6.00 17.55 -26.36
N GLN A 107 6.89 16.76 -25.74
CA GLN A 107 8.15 16.34 -26.38
C GLN A 107 7.86 15.34 -27.50
N LEU A 108 8.49 15.54 -28.67
CA LEU A 108 8.39 14.61 -29.80
C LEU A 108 9.03 13.27 -29.42
N LEU A 109 8.30 12.18 -29.64
CA LEU A 109 8.73 10.82 -29.35
C LEU A 109 9.05 10.03 -30.62
N PHE A 110 8.12 10.01 -31.55
CA PHE A 110 8.23 9.27 -32.80
C PHE A 110 7.75 10.10 -33.97
N THR A 111 8.29 9.82 -35.16
CA THR A 111 7.70 10.23 -36.44
C THR A 111 7.34 9.01 -37.25
N LEU A 112 6.18 9.07 -37.89
CA LEU A 112 5.77 8.14 -38.94
C LEU A 112 6.11 8.71 -40.29
N ASP A 113 6.19 7.88 -41.34
CA ASP A 113 6.35 8.33 -42.72
C ASP A 113 5.23 9.27 -43.14
N ARG A 114 5.57 10.53 -43.34
CA ARG A 114 4.65 11.61 -43.66
C ARG A 114 4.28 11.70 -45.14
N ARG A 115 5.09 11.10 -46.00
CA ARG A 115 4.99 11.26 -47.47
C ARG A 115 3.60 10.89 -48.01
N PRO A 116 2.99 9.75 -47.65
CA PRO A 116 1.64 9.41 -48.14
C PRO A 116 0.57 10.44 -47.71
N PHE A 117 0.65 10.93 -46.50
CA PHE A 117 -0.31 11.87 -45.93
C PHE A 117 -0.15 13.27 -46.51
N GLN A 118 1.11 13.69 -46.78
CA GLN A 118 1.40 14.95 -47.47
C GLN A 118 0.88 14.93 -48.90
N ALA A 119 1.16 13.83 -49.66
CA ALA A 119 0.65 13.71 -51.03
C ALA A 119 -0.88 13.71 -51.09
N ALA A 120 -1.55 13.09 -50.13
CA ALA A 120 -3.02 13.13 -50.03
C ALA A 120 -3.52 14.56 -49.74
N LEU A 121 -2.85 15.31 -48.87
CA LEU A 121 -3.19 16.72 -48.60
C LEU A 121 -3.00 17.58 -49.86
N ASP A 122 -1.86 17.46 -50.51
CA ASP A 122 -1.55 18.22 -51.74
C ASP A 122 -2.59 17.97 -52.85
N GLN A 123 -3.05 16.71 -52.99
CA GLN A 123 -4.12 16.34 -53.92
C GLN A 123 -5.43 17.06 -53.60
N LEU A 124 -5.84 17.08 -52.31
CA LEU A 124 -7.08 17.73 -51.87
C LEU A 124 -7.02 19.25 -52.04
N GLU A 125 -5.84 19.85 -51.78
CA GLU A 125 -5.62 21.29 -52.00
C GLU A 125 -5.73 21.67 -53.49
N ALA A 126 -5.24 20.81 -54.39
CA ALA A 126 -5.40 20.98 -55.83
C ALA A 126 -6.88 20.87 -56.25
N THR A 127 -7.67 19.93 -55.67
CA THR A 127 -9.10 19.80 -55.91
C THR A 127 -9.85 21.05 -55.43
N LEU A 128 -9.56 21.54 -54.23
CA LEU A 128 -10.13 22.79 -53.71
C LEU A 128 -9.85 23.98 -54.64
N ALA A 129 -8.63 24.13 -55.15
CA ALA A 129 -8.27 25.20 -56.08
C ALA A 129 -9.06 25.14 -57.39
N HIS A 130 -9.27 23.92 -57.91
CA HIS A 130 -10.13 23.70 -59.08
C HIS A 130 -11.58 24.15 -58.81
N ASP A 131 -12.17 23.69 -57.67
CA ASP A 131 -13.58 23.98 -57.37
C ASP A 131 -13.81 25.44 -56.93
N GLN A 132 -12.81 26.11 -56.37
CA GLN A 132 -12.81 27.55 -56.15
C GLN A 132 -12.87 28.32 -57.47
N ALA A 133 -12.13 27.87 -58.51
CA ALA A 133 -12.20 28.50 -59.82
C ALA A 133 -13.58 28.30 -60.48
N GLN A 134 -14.18 27.11 -60.30
CA GLN A 134 -15.56 26.85 -60.77
C GLN A 134 -16.56 27.72 -60.02
N LEU A 135 -16.45 27.87 -58.71
CA LEU A 135 -17.29 28.75 -57.90
C LEU A 135 -17.18 30.21 -58.35
N ALA A 136 -15.95 30.68 -58.58
CA ALA A 136 -15.72 32.04 -59.07
C ALA A 136 -16.44 32.28 -60.42
N ASN A 137 -16.37 31.31 -61.34
CA ASN A 137 -17.10 31.37 -62.61
C ASN A 137 -18.67 31.35 -62.42
N ALA A 138 -19.15 30.41 -61.56
CA ALA A 138 -20.57 30.30 -61.28
C ALA A 138 -21.16 31.59 -60.63
N ARG A 139 -20.41 32.19 -59.68
CA ARG A 139 -20.78 33.47 -59.05
C ARG A 139 -20.81 34.60 -60.06
N ALA A 140 -19.80 34.71 -60.92
CA ALA A 140 -19.77 35.72 -61.97
C ALA A 140 -20.94 35.56 -63.00
N GLN A 141 -21.33 34.31 -63.29
CA GLN A 141 -22.51 34.02 -64.11
C GLN A 141 -23.82 34.41 -63.40
N ALA A 142 -23.96 34.02 -62.11
CA ALA A 142 -25.16 34.39 -61.33
C ALA A 142 -25.30 35.90 -61.21
N GLU A 143 -24.24 36.65 -60.93
CA GLU A 143 -24.25 38.13 -60.88
C GLU A 143 -24.61 38.78 -62.19
N ARG A 144 -24.12 38.29 -63.34
CA ARG A 144 -24.49 38.79 -64.66
C ARG A 144 -25.94 38.52 -64.93
N ASN A 145 -26.47 37.34 -64.67
CA ASN A 145 -27.84 36.97 -64.89
C ASN A 145 -28.82 37.65 -63.91
N GLU A 146 -28.41 38.01 -62.73
CA GLU A 146 -29.20 38.85 -61.80
C GLU A 146 -29.46 40.21 -62.36
N LYS A 147 -28.49 40.87 -63.01
CA LYS A 147 -28.65 42.15 -63.69
C LYS A 147 -29.63 42.02 -64.87
N LEU A 148 -29.47 40.98 -65.71
CA LEU A 148 -30.36 40.72 -66.87
C LEU A 148 -31.81 40.41 -66.42
N PHE A 149 -31.99 39.74 -65.27
CA PHE A 149 -33.30 39.51 -64.70
C PHE A 149 -33.98 40.82 -64.24
N HIS A 150 -33.24 41.69 -63.57
CA HIS A 150 -33.73 43.01 -63.17
C HIS A 150 -34.07 43.90 -64.35
N GLU A 151 -33.38 43.74 -65.48
CA GLU A 151 -33.67 44.42 -66.74
C GLU A 151 -34.84 43.78 -67.52
N GLY A 152 -35.41 42.68 -67.06
CA GLY A 152 -36.51 41.97 -67.67
C GLY A 152 -36.11 41.13 -68.89
N ILE A 153 -34.82 40.86 -69.12
CA ILE A 153 -34.30 40.20 -70.33
C ILE A 153 -34.41 38.67 -70.22
N ILE A 154 -34.29 38.11 -68.99
CA ILE A 154 -34.38 36.67 -68.75
C ILE A 154 -35.55 36.30 -67.82
N SER A 155 -35.96 35.01 -67.84
CA SER A 155 -36.99 34.49 -66.95
C SER A 155 -36.45 34.28 -65.51
N LYS A 156 -37.40 34.25 -64.57
CA LYS A 156 -37.06 33.93 -63.18
C LYS A 156 -36.46 32.55 -63.06
N ASP A 157 -36.93 31.57 -63.77
CA ASP A 157 -36.43 30.19 -63.74
C ASP A 157 -34.96 30.12 -64.18
N GLN A 158 -34.59 30.91 -65.21
CA GLN A 158 -33.15 30.99 -65.63
C GLN A 158 -32.29 31.64 -64.56
N TYR A 159 -32.74 32.76 -63.97
CA TYR A 159 -32.03 33.39 -62.86
C TYR A 159 -31.85 32.44 -61.68
N ASP A 160 -32.94 31.79 -61.23
CA ASP A 160 -32.89 30.85 -60.10
C ASP A 160 -31.96 29.70 -60.39
N THR A 161 -31.81 29.20 -61.62
CA THR A 161 -30.85 28.13 -62.00
C THR A 161 -29.41 28.58 -61.80
N PHE A 162 -29.03 29.79 -62.27
CA PHE A 162 -27.66 30.28 -62.07
C PHE A 162 -27.32 30.53 -60.60
N ARG A 163 -28.28 31.07 -59.83
CA ARG A 163 -28.13 31.31 -58.40
C ARG A 163 -27.95 30.00 -57.64
N THR A 164 -28.80 29.01 -57.90
CA THR A 164 -28.67 27.69 -57.20
C THR A 164 -27.42 26.96 -57.61
N THR A 165 -26.97 27.10 -58.86
CA THR A 165 -25.64 26.51 -59.26
C THR A 165 -24.49 27.13 -58.49
N ALA A 166 -24.47 28.48 -58.35
CA ALA A 166 -23.43 29.13 -57.54
C ALA A 166 -23.52 28.72 -56.09
N GLN A 167 -24.72 28.58 -55.50
CA GLN A 167 -24.88 28.08 -54.12
C GLN A 167 -24.42 26.63 -53.95
N ALA A 168 -24.72 25.77 -54.92
CA ALA A 168 -24.27 24.37 -54.91
C ALA A 168 -22.73 24.29 -54.95
N GLN A 169 -22.10 25.07 -55.86
CA GLN A 169 -20.64 25.10 -55.95
C GLN A 169 -19.99 25.68 -54.68
N GLU A 170 -20.64 26.66 -54.05
CA GLU A 170 -20.17 27.16 -52.72
C GLU A 170 -20.22 26.08 -51.64
N ALA A 171 -21.27 25.24 -51.63
CA ALA A 171 -21.36 24.12 -50.73
C ALA A 171 -20.26 23.07 -50.98
N THR A 172 -19.92 22.82 -52.27
CA THR A 172 -18.80 21.93 -52.63
C THR A 172 -17.47 22.45 -52.07
N VAL A 173 -17.15 23.71 -52.32
CA VAL A 173 -15.91 24.33 -51.77
C VAL A 173 -15.83 24.25 -50.25
N ARG A 174 -16.95 24.40 -49.54
CA ARG A 174 -16.99 24.20 -48.08
C ARG A 174 -16.73 22.75 -47.67
N ALA A 175 -17.25 21.79 -48.41
CA ALA A 175 -17.00 20.36 -48.18
C ALA A 175 -15.53 19.99 -48.40
N ASP A 176 -14.91 20.54 -49.47
CA ASP A 176 -13.47 20.34 -49.74
C ASP A 176 -12.63 20.91 -48.61
N GLY A 177 -12.98 22.09 -48.11
CA GLY A 177 -12.30 22.69 -46.96
C GLY A 177 -12.33 21.78 -45.74
N ALA A 178 -13.49 21.16 -45.42
CA ALA A 178 -13.59 20.19 -44.32
C ALA A 178 -12.75 18.93 -44.57
N THR A 179 -12.68 18.45 -45.81
CA THR A 179 -11.88 17.30 -46.18
C THR A 179 -10.39 17.59 -46.04
N ILE A 180 -9.92 18.76 -46.38
CA ILE A 180 -8.55 19.25 -46.18
C ILE A 180 -8.21 19.30 -44.71
N GLU A 181 -9.06 19.82 -43.85
CA GLU A 181 -8.84 19.85 -42.43
C GLU A 181 -8.67 18.44 -41.84
N ASN A 182 -9.45 17.46 -42.29
CA ASN A 182 -9.27 16.06 -41.93
C ASN A 182 -7.87 15.50 -42.36
N ALA A 183 -7.44 15.84 -43.58
CA ALA A 183 -6.12 15.43 -44.06
C ALA A 183 -4.98 16.07 -43.26
N LYS A 184 -5.11 17.34 -42.86
CA LYS A 184 -4.14 18.04 -41.99
C LYS A 184 -4.08 17.39 -40.60
N ILE A 185 -5.21 17.00 -40.02
CA ILE A 185 -5.26 16.27 -38.76
C ILE A 185 -4.52 14.95 -38.90
N ASN A 186 -4.78 14.17 -39.94
CA ASN A 186 -4.04 12.91 -40.19
C ASN A 186 -2.53 13.13 -40.35
N LEU A 187 -2.12 14.18 -41.05
CA LEU A 187 -0.72 14.56 -41.19
C LEU A 187 -0.12 14.94 -39.83
N SER A 188 -0.87 15.61 -38.96
CA SER A 188 -0.40 15.94 -37.61
C SER A 188 -0.15 14.70 -36.76
N TYR A 189 -0.94 13.64 -36.93
CA TYR A 189 -0.76 12.36 -36.24
C TYR A 189 0.50 11.59 -36.65
N CYS A 190 1.16 11.99 -37.74
CA CYS A 190 2.50 11.45 -38.07
C CYS A 190 3.56 11.83 -37.03
N SER A 191 3.35 12.88 -36.25
CA SER A 191 4.24 13.31 -35.18
C SER A 191 3.65 12.97 -33.84
N ILE A 192 4.25 12.03 -33.11
CA ILE A 192 3.73 11.48 -31.86
C ILE A 192 4.47 12.11 -30.69
N TYR A 193 3.72 12.81 -29.82
CA TYR A 193 4.25 13.56 -28.70
C TYR A 193 3.90 12.89 -27.36
N SER A 194 4.69 13.17 -26.33
CA SER A 194 4.40 12.74 -24.97
C SER A 194 3.17 13.46 -24.42
N PRO A 195 2.16 12.72 -23.89
CA PRO A 195 0.97 13.34 -23.30
C PRO A 195 1.21 13.86 -21.87
N LEU A 196 2.32 13.43 -21.21
CA LEU A 196 2.64 13.78 -19.83
C LEU A 196 4.15 13.87 -19.60
N ASP A 197 4.53 14.46 -18.47
CA ASP A 197 5.89 14.42 -17.95
C ASP A 197 6.14 13.06 -17.28
N GLY A 198 7.17 12.33 -17.70
CA GLY A 198 7.41 11.01 -17.14
C GLY A 198 8.66 10.35 -17.69
N ARG A 199 8.85 9.10 -17.27
CA ARG A 199 9.97 8.27 -17.72
C ARG A 199 9.48 7.24 -18.72
N THR A 200 10.15 7.15 -19.85
CA THR A 200 9.85 6.18 -20.91
C THR A 200 10.30 4.78 -20.50
N GLY A 201 9.50 3.78 -20.88
CA GLY A 201 9.92 2.37 -20.86
C GLY A 201 10.79 2.00 -22.06
N SER A 202 10.87 0.70 -22.35
CA SER A 202 11.49 0.18 -23.56
C SER A 202 10.61 0.41 -24.79
N TYR A 203 11.24 0.49 -25.97
CA TYR A 203 10.50 0.45 -27.23
C TYR A 203 9.74 -0.87 -27.35
N GLN A 204 8.44 -0.78 -27.61
CA GLN A 204 7.64 -1.95 -27.97
C GLN A 204 7.71 -2.21 -29.48
N VAL A 205 7.99 -1.16 -30.27
CA VAL A 205 8.17 -1.22 -31.72
C VAL A 205 9.35 -0.34 -32.11
N TYR A 206 10.19 -0.85 -32.99
CA TYR A 206 11.39 -0.17 -33.45
C TYR A 206 11.14 0.58 -34.76
N PRO A 207 11.92 1.64 -35.07
CA PRO A 207 11.94 2.27 -36.39
C PRO A 207 12.10 1.26 -37.54
N GLY A 208 11.44 1.49 -38.66
CA GLY A 208 11.35 0.57 -39.80
C GLY A 208 10.20 -0.42 -39.72
N ASN A 209 9.46 -0.50 -38.62
CA ASN A 209 8.28 -1.34 -38.48
C ASN A 209 7.01 -0.53 -38.76
N ILE A 210 5.99 -1.23 -39.26
CA ILE A 210 4.66 -0.63 -39.48
C ILE A 210 3.84 -0.70 -38.21
N ALA A 211 3.39 0.46 -37.74
CA ALA A 211 2.47 0.56 -36.62
C ALA A 211 1.00 0.57 -37.10
N LYS A 212 0.13 -0.17 -36.42
CA LYS A 212 -1.31 -0.26 -36.72
C LYS A 212 -2.08 0.68 -35.81
N VAL A 213 -3.19 1.22 -36.32
CA VAL A 213 -4.07 2.15 -35.63
C VAL A 213 -4.57 1.56 -34.31
N ASN A 214 -4.39 2.27 -33.19
CA ASN A 214 -4.88 1.95 -31.86
C ASN A 214 -4.50 0.57 -31.28
N ASP A 215 -3.81 -0.27 -32.04
CA ASP A 215 -3.40 -1.62 -31.64
C ASP A 215 -1.98 -1.62 -31.08
N THR A 216 -1.07 -1.00 -31.79
CA THR A 216 0.36 -1.07 -31.49
C THR A 216 0.75 -0.05 -30.41
N VAL A 217 1.16 -0.55 -29.22
CA VAL A 217 1.80 0.28 -28.19
C VAL A 217 3.23 0.55 -28.64
N LEU A 218 3.61 1.82 -28.72
CA LEU A 218 4.94 2.25 -29.12
C LEU A 218 5.89 2.30 -27.93
N VAL A 219 5.43 2.94 -26.85
CA VAL A 219 6.16 3.06 -25.59
C VAL A 219 5.16 3.29 -24.45
N VAL A 220 5.51 2.82 -23.27
CA VAL A 220 4.80 3.14 -22.02
C VAL A 220 5.55 4.25 -21.29
N ILE A 221 4.83 5.28 -20.85
CA ILE A 221 5.40 6.38 -20.07
C ILE A 221 4.78 6.38 -18.70
N ASN A 222 5.63 6.31 -17.67
CA ASN A 222 5.26 6.36 -16.27
C ASN A 222 5.61 7.71 -15.67
N GLN A 223 4.64 8.40 -15.11
CA GLN A 223 4.89 9.57 -14.29
C GLN A 223 5.38 9.10 -12.92
N VAL A 224 6.65 9.36 -12.62
CA VAL A 224 7.31 8.95 -11.37
C VAL A 224 7.48 10.10 -10.39
N ARG A 225 7.11 11.31 -10.76
CA ARG A 225 7.15 12.53 -9.96
C ARG A 225 5.87 13.36 -10.20
N PRO A 226 4.97 13.45 -9.21
CA PRO A 226 4.93 12.68 -7.96
C PRO A 226 4.71 11.17 -8.20
N ILE A 227 4.68 10.37 -7.12
CA ILE A 227 4.46 8.92 -7.19
C ILE A 227 3.48 8.50 -6.09
N PHE A 228 2.77 7.41 -6.30
CA PHE A 228 1.87 6.84 -5.32
C PHE A 228 2.49 5.66 -4.59
N VAL A 229 2.07 5.48 -3.35
CA VAL A 229 2.20 4.22 -2.62
C VAL A 229 0.80 3.78 -2.22
N THR A 230 0.39 2.63 -2.70
CA THR A 230 -0.89 2.01 -2.38
C THR A 230 -0.66 0.92 -1.35
N PHE A 231 -1.47 0.90 -0.29
CA PHE A 231 -1.36 -0.05 0.81
C PHE A 231 -2.73 -0.39 1.36
N ALA A 232 -2.84 -1.57 2.00
CA ALA A 232 -4.07 -2.06 2.60
C ALA A 232 -3.98 -1.97 4.12
N VAL A 233 -4.98 -1.35 4.74
CA VAL A 233 -5.06 -1.15 6.20
C VAL A 233 -6.23 -1.96 6.74
N PRO A 234 -6.08 -2.73 7.84
CA PRO A 234 -7.19 -3.43 8.49
C PRO A 234 -8.35 -2.48 8.83
N GLU A 235 -9.58 -2.91 8.60
CA GLU A 235 -10.79 -2.08 8.77
C GLU A 235 -10.97 -1.52 10.17
N GLN A 236 -10.44 -2.21 11.19
CA GLN A 236 -10.48 -1.74 12.58
C GLN A 236 -9.86 -0.35 12.78
N TYR A 237 -8.91 0.06 11.94
CA TYR A 237 -8.28 1.38 11.99
C TYR A 237 -9.03 2.46 11.19
N LEU A 238 -10.08 2.08 10.43
CA LEU A 238 -10.76 3.01 9.52
C LEU A 238 -11.40 4.19 10.25
N ALA A 239 -12.02 3.93 11.41
CA ALA A 239 -12.65 4.98 12.21
C ALA A 239 -11.63 6.02 12.67
N ASP A 240 -10.50 5.55 13.21
CA ASP A 240 -9.41 6.40 13.69
C ASP A 240 -8.78 7.20 12.53
N VAL A 241 -8.49 6.54 11.41
CA VAL A 241 -7.94 7.20 10.22
C VAL A 241 -8.84 8.32 9.74
N LYS A 242 -10.17 8.09 9.66
CA LYS A 242 -11.14 9.13 9.26
C LYS A 242 -11.18 10.29 10.25
N GLU A 243 -11.18 9.98 11.55
CA GLU A 243 -11.22 11.00 12.61
C GLU A 243 -9.97 11.90 12.55
N TYR A 244 -8.78 11.29 12.49
CA TYR A 244 -7.53 12.05 12.44
C TYR A 244 -7.33 12.78 11.11
N GLN A 245 -7.76 12.20 9.98
CA GLN A 245 -7.71 12.88 8.69
C GLN A 245 -8.62 14.11 8.63
N ALA A 246 -9.76 14.09 9.33
CA ALA A 246 -10.63 15.27 9.43
C ALA A 246 -9.97 16.45 10.18
N ARG A 247 -8.97 16.17 11.03
CA ARG A 247 -8.18 17.19 11.76
C ARG A 247 -7.01 17.72 10.94
N GLY A 248 -6.57 17.00 9.91
CA GLY A 248 -5.49 17.39 9.02
C GLY A 248 -4.93 16.23 8.19
N PRO A 249 -4.06 16.53 7.20
CA PRO A 249 -3.48 15.51 6.34
C PRO A 249 -2.56 14.57 7.14
N LEU A 250 -2.82 13.26 7.06
CA LEU A 250 -2.00 12.24 7.71
C LEU A 250 -0.67 12.08 6.98
N THR A 251 0.41 12.07 7.75
CA THR A 251 1.76 11.81 7.23
C THR A 251 1.97 10.31 7.08
N VAL A 252 2.49 9.93 5.93
CA VAL A 252 2.81 8.55 5.58
C VAL A 252 4.29 8.47 5.23
N GLU A 253 5.00 7.57 5.87
CA GLU A 253 6.41 7.29 5.58
C GLU A 253 6.53 5.99 4.80
N ALA A 254 7.34 5.99 3.74
CA ALA A 254 7.67 4.80 2.96
C ALA A 254 9.15 4.46 3.19
N ARG A 255 9.41 3.29 3.76
CA ARG A 255 10.74 2.75 4.02
C ARG A 255 11.03 1.63 3.04
N ILE A 256 12.08 1.76 2.26
CA ILE A 256 12.56 0.71 1.37
C ILE A 256 13.27 -0.34 2.22
N PRO A 257 12.91 -1.63 2.12
CA PRO A 257 13.58 -2.70 2.85
C PRO A 257 15.10 -2.71 2.57
N ASN A 258 15.89 -2.97 3.59
CA ASN A 258 17.36 -3.06 3.51
C ASN A 258 18.07 -1.80 2.99
N ASN A 259 17.42 -0.64 3.03
CA ASN A 259 18.02 0.63 2.66
C ASN A 259 18.28 1.48 3.92
N PRO A 260 19.54 1.85 4.24
CA PRO A 260 19.88 2.61 5.45
C PRO A 260 19.47 4.09 5.38
N ARG A 261 19.03 4.57 4.22
CA ARG A 261 18.61 5.98 4.06
C ARG A 261 17.30 6.24 4.80
N PRO A 262 17.07 7.49 5.25
CA PRO A 262 15.82 7.85 5.92
C PRO A 262 14.61 7.56 5.02
N PRO A 263 13.44 7.25 5.61
CA PRO A 263 12.22 6.97 4.86
C PRO A 263 11.80 8.18 4.01
N SER A 264 11.14 7.92 2.89
CA SER A 264 10.48 8.95 2.11
C SER A 264 9.20 9.37 2.80
N SER A 265 8.93 10.68 2.87
CA SER A 265 7.72 11.23 3.48
C SER A 265 6.70 11.62 2.41
N GLY A 266 5.45 11.27 2.66
CA GLY A 266 4.30 11.57 1.81
C GLY A 266 3.07 11.89 2.65
N ARG A 267 1.92 12.06 1.98
CA ARG A 267 0.63 12.37 2.62
C ARG A 267 -0.43 11.40 2.13
N LEU A 268 -1.32 10.98 3.03
CA LEU A 268 -2.51 10.21 2.67
C LEU A 268 -3.42 11.10 1.81
N THR A 269 -3.71 10.65 0.58
CA THR A 269 -4.50 11.42 -0.38
C THR A 269 -5.79 10.72 -0.79
N PHE A 270 -5.88 9.40 -0.55
CA PHE A 270 -7.04 8.63 -0.95
C PHE A 270 -7.30 7.50 0.04
N ILE A 271 -8.55 7.32 0.40
CA ILE A 271 -9.10 6.17 1.12
C ILE A 271 -10.20 5.60 0.21
N ASP A 272 -10.17 4.31 -0.04
CA ASP A 272 -11.19 3.66 -0.85
C ASP A 272 -12.58 3.78 -0.19
N ASN A 273 -13.62 3.72 -1.00
CA ASN A 273 -15.00 3.77 -0.53
C ASN A 273 -15.54 2.41 -0.09
N THR A 274 -14.76 1.33 -0.31
CA THR A 274 -15.17 -0.06 -0.05
C THR A 274 -14.09 -0.77 0.75
N VAL A 275 -14.52 -1.59 1.71
CA VAL A 275 -13.67 -2.56 2.41
C VAL A 275 -13.67 -3.86 1.61
N ASP A 276 -12.52 -4.43 1.37
CA ASP A 276 -12.40 -5.76 0.79
C ASP A 276 -12.83 -6.79 1.85
N SER A 277 -14.00 -7.39 1.63
CA SER A 277 -14.59 -8.38 2.55
C SER A 277 -13.81 -9.69 2.63
N THR A 278 -12.93 -9.98 1.69
CA THR A 278 -12.12 -11.21 1.68
C THR A 278 -10.91 -11.10 2.61
N THR A 279 -10.38 -9.90 2.74
CA THR A 279 -9.18 -9.61 3.55
C THR A 279 -9.47 -8.79 4.80
N GLY A 280 -10.67 -8.19 4.92
CA GLY A 280 -11.02 -7.27 6.01
C GLY A 280 -10.17 -6.00 5.99
N THR A 281 -9.72 -5.56 4.82
CA THR A 281 -8.85 -4.39 4.68
C THR A 281 -9.44 -3.33 3.77
N ILE A 282 -9.01 -2.08 3.97
CA ILE A 282 -9.35 -0.97 3.09
C ILE A 282 -8.11 -0.48 2.37
N LYS A 283 -8.23 -0.27 1.06
CA LYS A 283 -7.15 0.26 0.25
C LYS A 283 -7.00 1.76 0.49
N MET A 284 -5.76 2.17 0.73
CA MET A 284 -5.40 3.57 0.89
C MET A 284 -4.23 3.91 -0.03
N ARG A 285 -4.12 5.19 -0.38
CA ARG A 285 -3.04 5.67 -1.23
C ARG A 285 -2.45 6.95 -0.68
N ALA A 286 -1.14 6.99 -0.60
CA ALA A 286 -0.39 8.19 -0.24
C ALA A 286 0.40 8.72 -1.43
N THR A 287 0.54 10.04 -1.51
CA THR A 287 1.30 10.73 -2.55
C THR A 287 2.65 11.18 -2.00
N PHE A 288 3.71 10.88 -2.75
CA PHE A 288 5.09 11.23 -2.47
C PHE A 288 5.64 12.09 -3.59
N THR A 289 6.42 13.10 -3.28
CA THR A 289 7.03 14.00 -4.29
C THR A 289 8.08 13.30 -5.13
N ASN A 290 8.83 12.35 -4.53
CA ASN A 290 9.84 11.51 -5.16
C ASN A 290 10.89 12.26 -5.99
N ILE A 291 11.34 13.41 -5.50
CA ILE A 291 12.30 14.28 -6.20
C ILE A 291 13.63 13.54 -6.47
N ASP A 292 14.03 12.70 -5.53
CA ASP A 292 15.27 11.91 -5.56
C ASP A 292 15.14 10.58 -6.35
N ASN A 293 13.97 10.29 -6.95
CA ASN A 293 13.65 9.08 -7.70
C ASN A 293 13.93 7.77 -6.93
N ARG A 294 13.80 7.78 -5.60
CA ARG A 294 14.07 6.60 -4.77
C ARG A 294 12.97 5.56 -4.82
N LEU A 295 11.73 6.02 -4.93
CA LEU A 295 10.57 5.16 -5.08
C LEU A 295 10.39 4.82 -6.55
N TRP A 296 10.27 3.53 -6.85
CA TRP A 296 10.14 3.03 -8.21
C TRP A 296 8.84 2.24 -8.39
N PRO A 297 8.08 2.46 -9.49
CA PRO A 297 6.86 1.71 -9.74
C PRO A 297 7.08 0.19 -9.69
N GLY A 298 6.18 -0.53 -8.99
CA GLY A 298 6.27 -1.96 -8.76
C GLY A 298 7.10 -2.37 -7.54
N GLN A 299 7.76 -1.44 -6.85
CA GLN A 299 8.57 -1.71 -5.67
C GLN A 299 7.69 -1.88 -4.43
N PHE A 300 8.00 -2.87 -3.58
CA PHE A 300 7.40 -3.00 -2.25
C PHE A 300 8.15 -2.13 -1.23
N VAL A 301 7.38 -1.52 -0.34
CA VAL A 301 7.89 -0.65 0.73
C VAL A 301 7.14 -0.92 2.02
N ASN A 302 7.82 -0.74 3.16
CA ASN A 302 7.17 -0.71 4.46
C ASN A 302 6.58 0.69 4.65
N VAL A 303 5.28 0.75 4.88
CA VAL A 303 4.52 1.98 5.06
C VAL A 303 4.22 2.17 6.54
N ILE A 304 4.57 3.33 7.06
CA ILE A 304 4.26 3.76 8.42
C ILE A 304 3.34 4.97 8.31
N MET A 305 2.08 4.80 8.67
CA MET A 305 1.11 5.89 8.71
C MET A 305 0.96 6.38 10.15
N ARG A 306 1.33 7.61 10.40
CA ARG A 306 1.21 8.25 11.71
C ARG A 306 -0.17 8.87 11.85
N LEU A 307 -0.95 8.37 12.82
CA LEU A 307 -2.31 8.86 13.11
C LEU A 307 -2.24 10.07 14.06
N THR A 308 -1.55 9.89 15.20
CA THR A 308 -1.40 10.93 16.22
C THR A 308 -0.17 10.65 17.09
N VAL A 309 0.11 11.56 18.00
CA VAL A 309 1.09 11.37 19.07
C VAL A 309 0.36 11.41 20.40
N GLN A 310 0.33 10.28 21.10
CA GLN A 310 -0.24 10.21 22.45
C GLN A 310 0.77 10.81 23.44
N SER A 311 0.51 12.02 23.92
CA SER A 311 1.32 12.67 24.93
C SER A 311 1.09 12.01 26.30
N ASN A 312 2.16 11.91 27.08
CA ASN A 312 2.13 11.37 28.45
C ASN A 312 1.63 9.90 28.55
N ALA A 313 1.86 9.08 27.52
CA ALA A 313 1.58 7.66 27.61
C ALA A 313 2.53 6.98 28.63
N THR A 314 1.97 6.18 29.55
CA THR A 314 2.78 5.36 30.45
C THR A 314 3.41 4.22 29.67
N VAL A 315 4.71 4.16 29.59
CA VAL A 315 5.45 3.10 28.90
C VAL A 315 6.30 2.29 29.84
N VAL A 316 6.36 0.98 29.55
CA VAL A 316 7.23 0.02 30.23
C VAL A 316 8.01 -0.79 29.20
N PRO A 317 9.22 -1.30 29.52
CA PRO A 317 9.90 -2.24 28.63
C PRO A 317 9.00 -3.44 28.31
N SER A 318 8.91 -3.83 27.02
CA SER A 318 7.97 -4.87 26.56
C SER A 318 8.18 -6.22 27.28
N GLN A 319 9.41 -6.50 27.70
CA GLN A 319 9.76 -7.70 28.49
C GLN A 319 9.11 -7.76 29.88
N SER A 320 8.61 -6.61 30.42
CA SER A 320 7.90 -6.59 31.71
C SER A 320 6.49 -7.16 31.62
N VAL A 321 5.89 -7.15 30.43
CA VAL A 321 4.51 -7.59 30.19
C VAL A 321 4.47 -9.08 29.96
N GLN A 322 3.69 -9.79 30.78
CA GLN A 322 3.50 -11.23 30.69
C GLN A 322 2.06 -11.54 30.25
N THR A 323 1.87 -12.71 29.63
CA THR A 323 0.54 -13.20 29.24
C THR A 323 0.16 -14.37 30.13
N GLY A 324 -0.98 -14.27 30.79
CA GLY A 324 -1.54 -15.31 31.66
C GLY A 324 -2.93 -15.75 31.22
N PRO A 325 -3.54 -16.72 31.93
CA PRO A 325 -4.87 -17.26 31.60
C PRO A 325 -5.99 -16.21 31.61
N VAL A 326 -5.83 -15.14 32.39
CA VAL A 326 -6.85 -14.09 32.60
C VAL A 326 -6.53 -12.81 31.81
N GLY A 327 -5.46 -12.83 30.99
CA GLY A 327 -5.06 -11.65 30.22
C GLY A 327 -3.60 -11.25 30.47
N LYS A 328 -3.25 -10.03 30.05
CA LYS A 328 -1.90 -9.49 30.23
C LYS A 328 -1.72 -8.92 31.62
N TYR A 329 -0.56 -9.13 32.23
CA TYR A 329 -0.20 -8.67 33.56
C TYR A 329 1.28 -8.32 33.64
N LEU A 330 1.66 -7.62 34.69
CA LEU A 330 3.05 -7.40 35.07
C LEU A 330 3.21 -7.42 36.59
N PHE A 331 4.45 -7.45 37.08
CA PHE A 331 4.74 -7.35 38.50
C PHE A 331 5.23 -5.93 38.82
N VAL A 332 4.56 -5.29 39.78
CA VAL A 332 4.95 -3.99 40.33
C VAL A 332 5.69 -4.26 41.66
N VAL A 333 6.83 -3.62 41.84
CA VAL A 333 7.59 -3.70 43.08
C VAL A 333 7.20 -2.56 44.01
N GLU A 334 6.61 -2.91 45.13
CA GLU A 334 6.16 -1.95 46.14
C GLU A 334 6.74 -2.33 47.53
N PRO A 335 7.12 -1.36 48.36
CA PRO A 335 7.50 -1.63 49.73
C PRO A 335 6.25 -1.98 50.58
N ASP A 336 6.36 -3.02 51.40
CA ASP A 336 5.31 -3.31 52.40
C ASP A 336 5.44 -2.39 53.62
N ALA A 337 4.53 -2.54 54.59
CA ALA A 337 4.51 -1.74 55.81
C ALA A 337 5.80 -1.84 56.64
N LYS A 338 6.66 -2.82 56.37
CA LYS A 338 7.96 -3.07 57.05
C LYS A 338 9.16 -2.64 56.19
N GLY A 339 8.90 -2.00 55.01
CA GLY A 339 9.95 -1.58 54.08
C GLY A 339 10.54 -2.70 53.22
N THR A 340 9.96 -3.91 53.26
CA THR A 340 10.42 -5.04 52.46
C THR A 340 9.81 -4.92 51.07
N LEU A 341 10.57 -5.04 50.00
CA LEU A 341 10.10 -5.00 48.61
C LEU A 341 9.33 -6.28 48.28
N LYS A 342 8.12 -6.11 47.74
CA LYS A 342 7.26 -7.20 47.29
C LYS A 342 6.90 -7.00 45.80
N GLY A 343 6.85 -8.12 45.05
CA GLY A 343 6.35 -8.16 43.69
C GLY A 343 4.87 -8.49 43.68
N ASN A 344 4.04 -7.49 43.37
CA ASN A 344 2.61 -7.64 43.29
C ASN A 344 2.18 -7.81 41.84
N LEU A 345 1.44 -8.89 41.54
CA LEU A 345 0.85 -9.11 40.21
C LEU A 345 -0.25 -8.08 40.01
N ARG A 346 -0.18 -7.36 38.88
CA ARG A 346 -1.19 -6.36 38.51
C ARG A 346 -1.65 -6.60 37.07
N PRO A 347 -2.95 -6.87 36.86
CA PRO A 347 -3.53 -6.95 35.50
C PRO A 347 -3.40 -5.60 34.80
N VAL A 348 -3.09 -5.62 33.51
CA VAL A 348 -2.87 -4.40 32.72
C VAL A 348 -3.61 -4.46 31.38
N VAL A 349 -4.07 -3.30 30.92
CA VAL A 349 -4.52 -3.11 29.55
C VAL A 349 -3.36 -2.49 28.78
N VAL A 350 -2.91 -3.19 27.76
CA VAL A 350 -1.77 -2.75 26.95
C VAL A 350 -2.26 -2.13 25.64
N GLY A 351 -1.61 -1.05 25.23
CA GLY A 351 -1.77 -0.41 23.93
C GLY A 351 -0.69 -0.83 22.94
N ALA A 352 -0.24 0.11 22.13
CA ALA A 352 0.79 -0.10 21.12
C ALA A 352 2.16 -0.42 21.73
N THR A 353 2.95 -1.24 21.03
CA THR A 353 4.34 -1.48 21.33
C THR A 353 5.20 -0.79 20.28
N VAL A 354 6.12 0.08 20.73
CA VAL A 354 7.00 0.86 19.85
C VAL A 354 8.42 0.79 20.39
N GLU A 355 9.38 0.46 19.54
CA GLU A 355 10.82 0.45 19.86
C GLU A 355 11.20 -0.35 21.13
N GLY A 356 10.49 -1.47 21.39
CA GLY A 356 10.76 -2.32 22.56
C GLY A 356 10.13 -1.85 23.87
N GLU A 357 9.34 -0.77 23.82
CA GLU A 357 8.51 -0.29 24.94
C GLU A 357 7.02 -0.53 24.63
N THR A 358 6.24 -0.91 25.63
CA THR A 358 4.79 -1.15 25.53
C THR A 358 4.05 -0.06 26.30
N VAL A 359 3.07 0.55 25.63
CA VAL A 359 2.15 1.50 26.26
C VAL A 359 1.20 0.75 27.18
N ILE A 360 1.04 1.23 28.41
CA ILE A 360 0.07 0.72 29.38
C ILE A 360 -1.06 1.75 29.47
N GLU A 361 -2.25 1.34 29.01
CA GLU A 361 -3.46 2.18 29.07
C GLU A 361 -4.08 2.20 30.46
N LYS A 362 -4.04 1.04 31.15
CA LYS A 362 -4.59 0.91 32.50
C LYS A 362 -3.74 -0.07 33.32
N GLY A 363 -3.58 0.23 34.60
CA GLY A 363 -2.98 -0.68 35.58
C GLY A 363 -1.62 -0.25 36.13
N VAL A 364 -0.91 0.68 35.48
CA VAL A 364 0.38 1.21 35.99
C VAL A 364 0.42 2.73 35.83
N SER A 365 0.97 3.38 36.84
CA SER A 365 1.19 4.85 36.82
C SER A 365 2.67 5.17 36.52
N PRO A 366 2.93 6.34 35.92
CA PRO A 366 4.31 6.80 35.73
C PRO A 366 5.06 6.88 37.06
N GLY A 367 6.30 6.40 37.08
CA GLY A 367 7.15 6.36 38.29
C GLY A 367 7.11 5.04 39.04
N GLU A 368 6.14 4.17 38.84
CA GLU A 368 6.11 2.84 39.44
C GLU A 368 7.24 1.96 38.92
N THR A 369 7.73 1.06 39.79
CA THR A 369 8.83 0.15 39.44
C THR A 369 8.24 -1.19 39.00
N VAL A 370 8.54 -1.62 37.78
CA VAL A 370 8.08 -2.87 37.17
C VAL A 370 9.23 -3.86 37.00
N VAL A 371 8.93 -5.15 37.13
CA VAL A 371 9.92 -6.22 36.96
C VAL A 371 10.12 -6.49 35.46
N THR A 372 11.37 -6.50 35.02
CA THR A 372 11.76 -6.78 33.62
C THR A 372 12.39 -8.15 33.44
N ASP A 373 12.95 -8.74 34.51
CA ASP A 373 13.51 -10.09 34.47
C ASP A 373 13.35 -10.76 35.82
N GLY A 374 13.26 -12.11 35.85
CA GLY A 374 13.01 -12.90 37.06
C GLY A 374 11.54 -13.15 37.39
N GLN A 375 10.60 -12.68 36.54
CA GLN A 375 9.15 -12.78 36.76
C GLN A 375 8.65 -14.24 36.81
N LEU A 376 9.32 -15.19 36.17
CA LEU A 376 8.94 -16.62 36.18
C LEU A 376 9.06 -17.26 37.58
N LEU A 377 9.87 -16.67 38.46
CA LEU A 377 10.08 -17.15 39.83
C LEU A 377 9.17 -16.43 40.84
N LEU A 378 8.38 -15.46 40.37
CA LEU A 378 7.51 -14.65 41.23
C LEU A 378 6.11 -15.25 41.35
N ALA A 379 5.65 -15.39 42.59
CA ALA A 379 4.26 -15.53 42.93
C ALA A 379 3.70 -14.17 43.45
N PRO A 380 2.38 -13.90 43.37
CA PRO A 380 1.82 -12.67 43.92
C PRO A 380 2.23 -12.46 45.39
N GLY A 381 2.85 -11.30 45.69
CA GLY A 381 3.30 -10.95 47.03
C GLY A 381 4.67 -11.52 47.42
N SER A 382 5.42 -12.18 46.53
CA SER A 382 6.77 -12.67 46.80
C SER A 382 7.72 -11.53 47.17
N LYS A 383 8.60 -11.79 48.17
CA LYS A 383 9.67 -10.86 48.52
C LYS A 383 10.71 -10.82 47.40
N VAL A 384 11.08 -9.63 46.96
CA VAL A 384 12.05 -9.44 45.87
C VAL A 384 13.32 -8.75 46.35
N GLU A 385 14.42 -9.08 45.68
CA GLU A 385 15.68 -8.39 45.79
C GLU A 385 16.08 -7.83 44.42
N ILE A 386 16.28 -6.52 44.35
CA ILE A 386 16.64 -5.86 43.11
C ILE A 386 18.09 -6.13 42.77
N LYS A 387 18.35 -6.88 41.70
CA LYS A 387 19.70 -6.97 41.15
C LYS A 387 20.04 -5.63 40.47
N LYS A 388 21.20 -5.06 40.82
CA LYS A 388 21.75 -3.97 40.01
C LYS A 388 22.06 -4.56 38.62
N GLY A 389 21.35 -4.08 37.61
CA GLY A 389 21.62 -4.44 36.21
C GLY A 389 23.06 -4.11 35.86
N SER A 390 23.74 -5.05 35.23
CA SER A 390 25.06 -4.84 34.62
C SER A 390 24.92 -4.08 33.33
#